data_6b07e0338a374c913109f582a7b50722
#
_entry.id   6b07e0338a374c913109f582a7b50722
#
_cell.length_a   1.000
_cell.length_b   1.000
_cell.length_c   1.000
_cell.angle_alpha   90.00
_cell.angle_beta   90.00
_cell.angle_gamma   90.00
#
_symmetry.space_group_name_H-M   'P 1'
#
loop_
_entity.id
_entity.type
_entity.pdbx_description
1 polymer ?
#
loop_
_entity_poly.entity_id
_entity_poly.type
_entity_poly.pdbx_seq_one_letter_code
_entity_poly.pdbx_strand_id
1 'polypeptide(L)'
;IRINLREGRGPLSGHGGSTITQQVAKLLCLGQPYDATLWASERLYEKHCRQGSLWRKIREAIFALAMEAKYSKAEILAIYLNRAFLGAGARGFEAASQRYFSKSARKVSPAESAMLAGLLVAPTRYAPTNNLTRSQNRAAVIIGLMRDQSYLTQAQATAALRNPAQLSAAAKARAGGYFADWVMSSGPAFFTRNTTEDVIIKTTLDQRIQTAAEAALRGVFLTKVSENSGSQAAIVVMSPDGAVRAMVGGRDETVSGVFNRATQARRQTGSAFKPFVYATALELGYSQNDTVEDAPLTLDIPGSGTWTPKNYTKRFRGMVTLTDALAGSLNIPAVRISEAVGRNNVRQIARDFGITSNLAQGPALALGVSESTLIEMVGAYAGILNGGSSVTPYGLEELRFLASQEA
;
A
#
# COMPACT_ATOMS: atom_id res chain seq x y z
N ILE A 1 -34.81 -7.15 -14.42
CA ILE A 1 -35.96 -7.56 -13.64
C ILE A 1 -36.51 -8.88 -14.17
N ARG A 2 -36.95 -8.96 -15.44
CA ARG A 2 -37.58 -10.17 -16.03
C ARG A 2 -36.68 -11.41 -15.92
N ILE A 3 -35.36 -11.29 -16.17
CA ILE A 3 -34.42 -12.40 -16.05
C ILE A 3 -34.24 -12.81 -14.59
N ASN A 4 -34.10 -11.85 -13.66
CA ASN A 4 -33.98 -12.14 -12.25
C ASN A 4 -35.20 -12.88 -11.68
N LEU A 5 -36.37 -12.43 -12.04
CA LEU A 5 -37.62 -13.08 -11.63
C LEU A 5 -37.75 -14.50 -12.22
N ARG A 6 -37.32 -14.71 -13.48
CA ARG A 6 -37.33 -16.03 -14.12
C ARG A 6 -36.35 -17.01 -13.48
N GLU A 7 -35.29 -16.49 -12.86
CA GLU A 7 -34.26 -17.26 -12.12
C GLU A 7 -34.56 -17.34 -10.62
N GLY A 8 -35.76 -16.97 -10.17
CA GLY A 8 -36.17 -17.02 -8.75
C GLY A 8 -35.46 -16.02 -7.84
N ARG A 9 -34.86 -14.99 -8.41
CA ARG A 9 -34.15 -13.92 -7.66
C ARG A 9 -35.07 -12.73 -7.46
N GLY A 10 -34.81 -11.96 -6.41
CA GLY A 10 -35.52 -10.68 -6.22
C GLY A 10 -35.36 -9.75 -7.43
N PRO A 11 -36.31 -8.86 -7.71
CA PRO A 11 -36.35 -8.04 -8.93
C PRO A 11 -35.11 -7.17 -9.13
N LEU A 12 -34.39 -6.85 -8.06
CA LEU A 12 -33.18 -6.02 -8.06
C LEU A 12 -31.90 -6.80 -7.74
N SER A 13 -31.98 -8.11 -7.51
CA SER A 13 -30.85 -8.99 -7.21
C SER A 13 -30.45 -9.80 -8.45
N GLY A 14 -29.17 -9.75 -8.85
CA GLY A 14 -28.64 -10.50 -10.00
C GLY A 14 -28.07 -9.59 -11.10
N HIS A 15 -28.28 -9.99 -12.38
CA HIS A 15 -27.70 -9.26 -13.51
C HIS A 15 -28.29 -7.84 -13.63
N GLY A 16 -27.43 -6.83 -13.46
CA GLY A 16 -27.80 -5.42 -13.58
C GLY A 16 -28.00 -5.02 -15.04
N GLY A 17 -29.15 -4.42 -15.36
CA GLY A 17 -29.45 -3.86 -16.69
C GLY A 17 -29.11 -2.38 -16.82
N SER A 18 -28.11 -1.85 -16.10
CA SER A 18 -27.73 -0.45 -16.18
C SER A 18 -27.02 -0.15 -17.50
N THR A 19 -27.44 0.94 -18.19
CA THR A 19 -26.76 1.45 -19.40
C THR A 19 -25.40 2.04 -19.03
N ILE A 20 -24.53 2.25 -20.05
CA ILE A 20 -23.26 2.95 -19.87
C ILE A 20 -23.50 4.33 -19.26
N THR A 21 -24.48 5.08 -19.71
CA THR A 21 -24.83 6.40 -19.17
C THR A 21 -25.17 6.36 -17.69
N GLN A 22 -25.96 5.37 -17.26
CA GLN A 22 -26.25 5.15 -15.83
C GLN A 22 -24.99 4.76 -15.03
N GLN A 23 -24.09 4.01 -15.64
CA GLN A 23 -22.80 3.70 -15.01
C GLN A 23 -21.93 4.95 -14.88
N VAL A 24 -21.90 5.82 -15.90
CA VAL A 24 -21.20 7.12 -15.82
C VAL A 24 -21.81 8.00 -14.73
N ALA A 25 -23.15 8.10 -14.65
CA ALA A 25 -23.85 8.84 -13.60
C ALA A 25 -23.38 8.38 -12.19
N LYS A 26 -23.26 7.07 -12.02
CA LYS A 26 -22.71 6.47 -10.78
C LYS A 26 -21.21 6.78 -10.57
N LEU A 27 -20.40 6.75 -11.61
CA LEU A 27 -18.97 7.06 -11.53
C LEU A 27 -18.71 8.53 -11.18
N LEU A 28 -19.61 9.42 -11.61
CA LEU A 28 -19.58 10.85 -11.32
C LEU A 28 -20.26 11.23 -9.99
N CYS A 29 -20.67 10.24 -9.18
CA CYS A 29 -21.44 10.47 -7.94
C CYS A 29 -22.65 11.40 -8.15
N LEU A 30 -23.37 11.27 -9.27
CA LEU A 30 -24.48 12.12 -9.63
C LEU A 30 -24.13 13.63 -9.71
N GLY A 31 -22.90 13.94 -10.12
CA GLY A 31 -22.41 15.31 -10.26
C GLY A 31 -21.99 15.99 -8.96
N GLN A 32 -22.00 15.29 -7.83
CA GLN A 32 -21.50 15.84 -6.58
C GLN A 32 -19.96 15.71 -6.52
N PRO A 33 -19.20 16.79 -6.38
CA PRO A 33 -17.75 16.71 -6.20
C PRO A 33 -17.40 16.14 -4.80
N TYR A 34 -16.19 15.58 -4.68
CA TYR A 34 -15.66 15.24 -3.38
C TYR A 34 -15.35 16.52 -2.59
N ASP A 35 -15.80 16.56 -1.34
CA ASP A 35 -15.53 17.65 -0.41
C ASP A 35 -14.81 17.07 0.82
N ALA A 36 -13.56 17.51 1.01
CA ALA A 36 -12.72 17.05 2.11
C ALA A 36 -13.21 17.52 3.49
N THR A 37 -14.08 18.54 3.55
CA THR A 37 -14.68 19.02 4.81
C THR A 37 -15.82 18.11 5.27
N LEU A 38 -16.51 17.45 4.33
CA LEU A 38 -17.64 16.57 4.60
C LEU A 38 -17.24 15.09 4.73
N TRP A 39 -16.10 14.71 4.18
CA TRP A 39 -15.69 13.30 4.10
C TRP A 39 -14.27 13.10 4.58
N ALA A 40 -14.08 12.26 5.57
CA ALA A 40 -12.77 11.92 6.12
C ALA A 40 -11.81 11.26 5.08
N SER A 41 -12.34 10.72 3.98
CA SER A 41 -11.54 10.25 2.84
C SER A 41 -12.42 10.10 1.58
N GLU A 42 -11.80 10.23 0.41
CA GLU A 42 -12.45 9.98 -0.88
C GLU A 42 -12.99 8.55 -0.99
N ARG A 43 -12.33 7.59 -0.39
CA ARG A 43 -12.80 6.18 -0.32
C ARG A 43 -14.14 6.06 0.39
N LEU A 44 -14.36 6.80 1.47
CA LEU A 44 -15.64 6.82 2.19
C LEU A 44 -16.72 7.52 1.35
N TYR A 45 -16.38 8.63 0.70
CA TYR A 45 -17.25 9.30 -0.25
C TYR A 45 -17.66 8.39 -1.42
N GLU A 46 -16.70 7.73 -2.11
CA GLU A 46 -17.00 6.77 -3.17
C GLU A 46 -17.86 5.59 -2.68
N LYS A 47 -17.57 5.07 -1.49
CA LYS A 47 -18.37 4.00 -0.88
C LYS A 47 -19.82 4.45 -0.65
N HIS A 48 -20.01 5.68 -0.18
CA HIS A 48 -21.34 6.27 0.00
C HIS A 48 -22.07 6.45 -1.34
N CYS A 49 -21.41 7.00 -2.35
CA CYS A 49 -21.97 7.14 -3.70
C CYS A 49 -22.41 5.81 -4.30
N ARG A 50 -21.77 4.71 -3.91
CA ARG A 50 -22.04 3.36 -4.44
C ARG A 50 -23.01 2.54 -3.60
N GLN A 51 -23.49 3.05 -2.46
CA GLN A 51 -24.45 2.35 -1.62
C GLN A 51 -25.72 2.00 -2.40
N GLY A 52 -26.15 0.73 -2.29
CA GLY A 52 -27.30 0.22 -3.01
C GLY A 52 -28.61 0.72 -2.38
N SER A 53 -29.36 1.58 -3.09
CA SER A 53 -30.73 1.92 -2.72
C SER A 53 -31.60 2.13 -3.97
N LEU A 54 -32.91 1.89 -3.85
CA LEU A 54 -33.84 2.13 -4.94
C LEU A 54 -33.91 3.61 -5.29
N TRP A 55 -33.88 4.48 -4.28
CA TRP A 55 -33.87 5.93 -4.46
C TRP A 55 -32.66 6.44 -5.23
N ARG A 56 -31.50 5.90 -4.95
CA ARG A 56 -30.29 6.20 -5.73
C ARG A 56 -30.46 5.77 -7.20
N LYS A 57 -31.08 4.62 -7.47
CA LYS A 57 -31.32 4.15 -8.85
C LYS A 57 -32.26 5.06 -9.63
N ILE A 58 -33.27 5.65 -8.98
CA ILE A 58 -34.12 6.65 -9.60
C ILE A 58 -33.31 7.91 -9.94
N ARG A 59 -32.50 8.40 -9.00
CA ARG A 59 -31.64 9.56 -9.23
C ARG A 59 -30.59 9.31 -10.32
N GLU A 60 -30.01 8.10 -10.38
CA GLU A 60 -29.12 7.68 -11.48
C GLU A 60 -29.82 7.75 -12.84
N ALA A 61 -31.07 7.30 -12.93
CA ALA A 61 -31.83 7.33 -14.18
C ALA A 61 -32.12 8.78 -14.63
N ILE A 62 -32.54 9.65 -13.71
CA ILE A 62 -32.80 11.07 -14.00
C ILE A 62 -31.50 11.76 -14.44
N PHE A 63 -30.39 11.54 -13.72
CA PHE A 63 -29.10 12.10 -14.06
C PHE A 63 -28.61 11.60 -15.43
N ALA A 64 -28.81 10.31 -15.72
CA ALA A 64 -28.47 9.73 -17.01
C ALA A 64 -29.27 10.37 -18.16
N LEU A 65 -30.56 10.64 -17.97
CA LEU A 65 -31.39 11.36 -18.97
C LEU A 65 -30.88 12.79 -19.20
N ALA A 66 -30.52 13.50 -18.14
CA ALA A 66 -29.91 14.83 -18.25
C ALA A 66 -28.57 14.80 -19.01
N MET A 67 -27.75 13.77 -18.77
CA MET A 67 -26.50 13.56 -19.53
C MET A 67 -26.75 13.29 -21.01
N GLU A 68 -27.73 12.43 -21.34
CA GLU A 68 -28.13 12.13 -22.74
C GLU A 68 -28.67 13.36 -23.47
N ALA A 69 -29.29 14.30 -22.75
CA ALA A 69 -29.76 15.57 -23.32
C ALA A 69 -28.61 16.58 -23.57
N LYS A 70 -27.52 16.47 -22.77
CA LYS A 70 -26.42 17.45 -22.81
C LYS A 70 -25.22 17.00 -23.64
N TYR A 71 -24.92 15.71 -23.62
CA TYR A 71 -23.72 15.13 -24.21
C TYR A 71 -24.07 14.09 -25.29
N SER A 72 -23.25 14.03 -26.31
CA SER A 72 -23.33 12.98 -27.33
C SER A 72 -22.95 11.62 -26.77
N LYS A 73 -23.36 10.55 -27.46
CA LYS A 73 -22.97 9.17 -27.07
C LYS A 73 -21.46 8.97 -27.04
N ALA A 74 -20.72 9.63 -27.95
CA ALA A 74 -19.26 9.56 -28.00
C ALA A 74 -18.63 10.22 -26.77
N GLU A 75 -19.12 11.37 -26.35
CA GLU A 75 -18.63 12.05 -25.13
C GLU A 75 -18.94 11.24 -23.87
N ILE A 76 -20.15 10.68 -23.76
CA ILE A 76 -20.52 9.80 -22.63
C ILE A 76 -19.61 8.55 -22.60
N LEU A 77 -19.35 7.96 -23.75
CA LEU A 77 -18.43 6.82 -23.85
C LEU A 77 -17.01 7.21 -23.48
N ALA A 78 -16.52 8.37 -23.93
CA ALA A 78 -15.21 8.90 -23.57
C ALA A 78 -15.07 9.08 -22.04
N ILE A 79 -16.07 9.68 -21.38
CA ILE A 79 -16.11 9.79 -19.91
C ILE A 79 -16.04 8.40 -19.26
N TYR A 80 -16.80 7.43 -19.76
CA TYR A 80 -16.79 6.07 -19.25
C TYR A 80 -15.41 5.42 -19.38
N LEU A 81 -14.82 5.48 -20.56
CA LEU A 81 -13.52 4.88 -20.88
C LEU A 81 -12.38 5.50 -20.04
N ASN A 82 -12.49 6.78 -19.70
CA ASN A 82 -11.49 7.47 -18.88
C ASN A 82 -11.66 7.25 -17.37
N ARG A 83 -12.83 6.80 -16.90
CA ARG A 83 -13.13 6.67 -15.46
C ARG A 83 -13.40 5.26 -14.97
N ALA A 84 -13.64 4.29 -15.85
CA ALA A 84 -13.92 2.93 -15.47
C ALA A 84 -12.72 2.31 -14.73
N PHE A 85 -12.97 1.71 -13.57
CA PHE A 85 -11.93 0.96 -12.85
C PHE A 85 -11.67 -0.37 -13.55
N LEU A 86 -10.41 -0.67 -13.85
CA LEU A 86 -9.96 -1.82 -14.64
C LEU A 86 -9.00 -2.74 -13.84
N GLY A 87 -9.00 -2.63 -12.52
CA GLY A 87 -8.15 -3.46 -11.65
C GLY A 87 -6.72 -2.93 -11.52
N ALA A 88 -5.95 -3.50 -10.58
CA ALA A 88 -4.55 -3.16 -10.31
C ALA A 88 -4.27 -1.65 -10.16
N GLY A 89 -5.22 -0.90 -9.59
CA GLY A 89 -5.13 0.55 -9.42
C GLY A 89 -5.47 1.37 -10.67
N ALA A 90 -5.63 0.76 -11.85
CA ALA A 90 -5.86 1.48 -13.09
C ALA A 90 -7.31 2.00 -13.20
N ARG A 91 -7.46 3.29 -13.42
CA ARG A 91 -8.72 3.95 -13.77
C ARG A 91 -8.60 4.51 -15.19
N GLY A 92 -9.51 4.12 -16.05
CA GLY A 92 -9.48 4.42 -17.48
C GLY A 92 -8.70 3.40 -18.31
N PHE A 93 -9.08 3.31 -19.58
CA PHE A 93 -8.53 2.34 -20.54
C PHE A 93 -7.09 2.65 -20.90
N GLU A 94 -6.71 3.93 -21.00
CA GLU A 94 -5.32 4.32 -21.26
C GLU A 94 -4.41 3.88 -20.10
N ALA A 95 -4.78 4.22 -18.84
CA ALA A 95 -4.03 3.82 -17.66
C ALA A 95 -3.94 2.28 -17.53
N ALA A 96 -5.01 1.56 -17.84
CA ALA A 96 -5.01 0.10 -17.82
C ALA A 96 -4.12 -0.50 -18.93
N SER A 97 -4.14 0.09 -20.14
CA SER A 97 -3.27 -0.33 -21.24
C SER A 97 -1.80 -0.12 -20.91
N GLN A 98 -1.44 1.06 -20.39
CA GLN A 98 -0.08 1.33 -19.90
C GLN A 98 0.32 0.36 -18.79
N ARG A 99 -0.56 0.14 -17.82
CA ARG A 99 -0.32 -0.73 -16.66
C ARG A 99 -0.08 -2.19 -17.07
N TYR A 100 -0.85 -2.71 -18.02
CA TYR A 100 -0.80 -4.13 -18.37
C TYR A 100 0.11 -4.41 -19.56
N PHE A 101 0.17 -3.50 -20.54
CA PHE A 101 0.84 -3.75 -21.82
C PHE A 101 1.98 -2.78 -22.09
N SER A 102 2.18 -1.74 -21.28
CA SER A 102 3.19 -0.67 -21.46
C SER A 102 3.09 0.00 -22.84
N LYS A 103 1.85 0.21 -23.30
CA LYS A 103 1.55 0.90 -24.57
C LYS A 103 0.23 1.66 -24.47
N SER A 104 0.05 2.66 -25.35
CA SER A 104 -1.20 3.41 -25.44
C SER A 104 -2.37 2.50 -25.84
N ALA A 105 -3.55 2.79 -25.27
CA ALA A 105 -4.81 2.13 -25.64
C ALA A 105 -5.14 2.20 -27.12
N ARG A 106 -4.62 3.20 -27.85
CA ARG A 106 -4.76 3.33 -29.31
C ARG A 106 -3.98 2.23 -30.09
N LYS A 107 -3.00 1.59 -29.45
CA LYS A 107 -2.09 0.60 -30.08
C LYS A 107 -2.34 -0.82 -29.61
N VAL A 108 -3.41 -1.06 -28.84
CA VAL A 108 -3.74 -2.42 -28.37
C VAL A 108 -4.24 -3.31 -29.50
N SER A 109 -3.85 -4.56 -29.45
CA SER A 109 -4.36 -5.59 -30.35
C SER A 109 -5.81 -5.98 -30.02
N PRO A 110 -6.54 -6.67 -30.91
CA PRO A 110 -7.87 -7.19 -30.59
C PRO A 110 -7.90 -8.08 -29.34
N ALA A 111 -6.90 -8.90 -29.10
CA ALA A 111 -6.80 -9.74 -27.90
C ALA A 111 -6.64 -8.88 -26.62
N GLU A 112 -5.83 -7.82 -26.67
CA GLU A 112 -5.62 -6.89 -25.56
C GLU A 112 -6.88 -6.02 -25.31
N SER A 113 -7.54 -5.54 -26.37
CA SER A 113 -8.82 -4.83 -26.26
C SER A 113 -9.89 -5.69 -25.61
N ALA A 114 -10.00 -6.97 -26.01
CA ALA A 114 -10.93 -7.92 -25.42
C ALA A 114 -10.60 -8.19 -23.94
N MET A 115 -9.32 -8.25 -23.58
CA MET A 115 -8.91 -8.40 -22.20
C MET A 115 -9.34 -7.19 -21.37
N LEU A 116 -9.05 -5.95 -21.79
CA LEU A 116 -9.48 -4.73 -21.10
C LEU A 116 -11.00 -4.67 -20.95
N ALA A 117 -11.76 -4.94 -22.00
CA ALA A 117 -13.22 -4.98 -21.93
C ALA A 117 -13.73 -6.06 -20.99
N GLY A 118 -13.05 -7.21 -20.93
CA GLY A 118 -13.36 -8.30 -20.01
C GLY A 118 -13.25 -7.97 -18.54
N LEU A 119 -12.43 -6.96 -18.18
CA LEU A 119 -12.24 -6.51 -16.80
C LEU A 119 -13.48 -5.81 -16.23
N LEU A 120 -14.29 -5.16 -17.07
CA LEU A 120 -15.41 -4.31 -16.62
C LEU A 120 -16.44 -5.05 -15.76
N VAL A 121 -16.60 -6.36 -15.91
CA VAL A 121 -17.57 -7.14 -15.13
C VAL A 121 -17.12 -7.38 -13.69
N ALA A 122 -15.82 -7.59 -13.46
CA ALA A 122 -15.23 -7.79 -12.14
C ALA A 122 -13.73 -7.47 -12.18
N PRO A 123 -13.34 -6.17 -12.14
CA PRO A 123 -11.99 -5.71 -12.42
C PRO A 123 -10.90 -6.38 -11.56
N THR A 124 -11.14 -6.48 -10.25
CA THR A 124 -10.19 -7.12 -9.34
C THR A 124 -10.05 -8.62 -9.60
N ARG A 125 -11.16 -9.31 -9.89
CA ARG A 125 -11.17 -10.76 -10.12
C ARG A 125 -10.45 -11.14 -11.42
N TYR A 126 -10.64 -10.33 -12.47
CA TYR A 126 -10.12 -10.60 -13.82
C TYR A 126 -8.82 -9.83 -14.13
N ALA A 127 -8.29 -9.03 -13.19
CA ALA A 127 -7.01 -8.35 -13.41
C ALA A 127 -5.92 -9.37 -13.84
N PRO A 128 -5.26 -9.17 -15.00
CA PRO A 128 -4.30 -10.13 -15.54
C PRO A 128 -3.04 -10.26 -14.67
N THR A 129 -2.73 -9.25 -13.85
CA THR A 129 -1.67 -9.29 -12.84
C THR A 129 -1.98 -10.26 -11.69
N ASN A 130 -3.26 -10.52 -11.41
CA ASN A 130 -3.68 -11.47 -10.37
C ASN A 130 -3.74 -12.91 -10.91
N ASN A 131 -4.29 -13.07 -12.12
CA ASN A 131 -4.38 -14.37 -12.77
C ASN A 131 -4.52 -14.18 -14.29
N LEU A 132 -3.40 -14.32 -15.00
CA LEU A 132 -3.34 -14.11 -16.44
C LEU A 132 -4.25 -15.07 -17.20
N THR A 133 -4.22 -16.36 -16.85
CA THR A 133 -5.05 -17.39 -17.52
C THR A 133 -6.54 -17.10 -17.38
N ARG A 134 -7.00 -16.70 -16.19
CA ARG A 134 -8.40 -16.31 -15.97
C ARG A 134 -8.79 -15.10 -16.81
N SER A 135 -7.90 -14.10 -16.90
CA SER A 135 -8.10 -12.90 -17.72
C SER A 135 -8.17 -13.27 -19.20
N GLN A 136 -7.27 -14.12 -19.70
CA GLN A 136 -7.26 -14.63 -21.08
C GLN A 136 -8.52 -15.43 -21.41
N ASN A 137 -8.98 -16.30 -20.52
CA ASN A 137 -10.24 -17.03 -20.68
C ASN A 137 -11.44 -16.09 -20.77
N ARG A 138 -11.44 -15.01 -19.98
CA ARG A 138 -12.49 -13.98 -20.09
C ARG A 138 -12.39 -13.21 -21.40
N ALA A 139 -11.19 -12.84 -21.83
CA ALA A 139 -10.96 -12.18 -23.12
C ALA A 139 -11.43 -13.06 -24.30
N ALA A 140 -11.23 -14.36 -24.24
CA ALA A 140 -11.70 -15.28 -25.28
C ALA A 140 -13.23 -15.22 -25.47
N VAL A 141 -13.99 -15.09 -24.37
CA VAL A 141 -15.46 -14.87 -24.44
C VAL A 141 -15.79 -13.56 -25.15
N ILE A 142 -15.05 -12.48 -24.84
CA ILE A 142 -15.25 -11.17 -25.48
C ILE A 142 -14.90 -11.22 -26.95
N ILE A 143 -13.80 -11.89 -27.35
CA ILE A 143 -13.44 -12.10 -28.76
C ILE A 143 -14.56 -12.81 -29.52
N GLY A 144 -15.17 -13.83 -28.91
CA GLY A 144 -16.34 -14.51 -29.48
C GLY A 144 -17.50 -13.53 -29.73
N LEU A 145 -17.84 -12.73 -28.75
CA LEU A 145 -18.91 -11.71 -28.88
C LEU A 145 -18.57 -10.65 -29.93
N MET A 146 -17.30 -10.21 -30.03
CA MET A 146 -16.86 -9.26 -31.05
C MET A 146 -17.01 -9.84 -32.47
N ARG A 147 -16.72 -11.10 -32.66
CA ARG A 147 -16.96 -11.82 -33.93
C ARG A 147 -18.46 -11.91 -34.23
N ASP A 148 -19.25 -12.36 -33.27
CA ASP A 148 -20.70 -12.60 -33.44
C ASP A 148 -21.45 -11.29 -33.76
N GLN A 149 -20.91 -10.14 -33.29
CA GLN A 149 -21.40 -8.79 -33.58
C GLN A 149 -20.71 -8.12 -34.78
N SER A 150 -19.91 -8.86 -35.54
CA SER A 150 -19.21 -8.38 -36.74
C SER A 150 -18.16 -7.28 -36.52
N TYR A 151 -17.69 -7.10 -35.28
CA TYR A 151 -16.54 -6.22 -34.97
C TYR A 151 -15.20 -6.86 -35.36
N LEU A 152 -15.14 -8.19 -35.43
CA LEU A 152 -14.01 -8.96 -35.93
C LEU A 152 -14.47 -9.94 -36.99
N THR A 153 -13.65 -10.11 -38.02
CA THR A 153 -13.83 -11.25 -38.95
C THR A 153 -13.48 -12.56 -38.27
N GLN A 154 -13.92 -13.69 -38.84
CA GLN A 154 -13.57 -15.00 -38.31
C GLN A 154 -12.05 -15.21 -38.26
N ALA A 155 -11.31 -14.72 -39.25
CA ALA A 155 -9.85 -14.85 -39.32
C ALA A 155 -9.18 -14.02 -38.18
N GLN A 156 -9.64 -12.77 -37.94
CA GLN A 156 -9.14 -11.92 -36.88
C GLN A 156 -9.44 -12.49 -35.47
N ALA A 157 -10.64 -13.03 -35.27
CA ALA A 157 -11.00 -13.68 -34.01
C ALA A 157 -10.13 -14.93 -33.76
N THR A 158 -9.91 -15.77 -34.80
CA THR A 158 -9.05 -16.93 -34.68
C THR A 158 -7.60 -16.54 -34.37
N ALA A 159 -7.07 -15.50 -35.01
CA ALA A 159 -5.72 -15.00 -34.74
C ALA A 159 -5.59 -14.47 -33.32
N ALA A 160 -6.59 -13.73 -32.81
CA ALA A 160 -6.62 -13.21 -31.44
C ALA A 160 -6.70 -14.32 -30.38
N LEU A 161 -7.42 -15.42 -30.66
CA LEU A 161 -7.50 -16.58 -29.77
C LEU A 161 -6.20 -17.41 -29.75
N ARG A 162 -5.50 -17.52 -30.91
CA ARG A 162 -4.20 -18.18 -30.96
C ARG A 162 -3.08 -17.40 -30.30
N ASN A 163 -3.18 -16.07 -30.29
CA ASN A 163 -2.21 -15.16 -29.70
C ASN A 163 -2.88 -14.35 -28.58
N PRO A 164 -3.20 -14.95 -27.43
CA PRO A 164 -3.87 -14.25 -26.33
C PRO A 164 -2.97 -13.15 -25.76
N ALA A 165 -3.59 -12.09 -25.29
CA ALA A 165 -2.89 -10.96 -24.69
C ALA A 165 -1.94 -11.39 -23.56
N GLN A 166 -0.73 -10.84 -23.59
CA GLN A 166 0.31 -11.09 -22.59
C GLN A 166 0.61 -9.80 -21.82
N LEU A 167 0.99 -9.94 -20.55
CA LEU A 167 1.51 -8.81 -19.78
C LEU A 167 2.88 -8.39 -20.31
N SER A 168 3.14 -7.09 -20.34
CA SER A 168 4.47 -6.55 -20.59
C SER A 168 5.47 -7.02 -19.53
N ALA A 169 6.77 -6.90 -19.81
CA ALA A 169 7.82 -7.22 -18.84
C ALA A 169 7.65 -6.37 -17.56
N ALA A 170 7.35 -5.08 -17.71
CA ALA A 170 7.08 -4.17 -16.59
C ALA A 170 5.82 -4.54 -15.79
N ALA A 171 4.78 -5.06 -16.45
CA ALA A 171 3.57 -5.51 -15.79
C ALA A 171 3.75 -6.87 -15.09
N LYS A 172 4.61 -7.73 -15.63
CA LYS A 172 5.01 -9.01 -15.01
C LYS A 172 5.95 -8.80 -13.83
N ALA A 173 6.86 -7.83 -13.94
CA ALA A 173 7.60 -7.35 -12.80
C ALA A 173 6.59 -6.77 -11.84
N ARG A 174 6.33 -7.49 -10.76
CA ARG A 174 5.40 -7.06 -9.69
C ARG A 174 5.94 -5.77 -9.08
N ALA A 175 5.62 -4.63 -9.67
CA ALA A 175 6.07 -3.36 -9.17
C ALA A 175 5.27 -3.03 -7.90
N GLY A 176 5.89 -3.26 -6.76
CA GLY A 176 5.67 -2.60 -5.50
C GLY A 176 4.23 -2.35 -5.05
N GLY A 177 3.34 -3.37 -5.03
CA GLY A 177 1.95 -3.17 -4.58
C GLY A 177 1.87 -2.39 -3.27
N TYR A 178 2.56 -2.83 -2.23
CA TYR A 178 2.63 -2.14 -0.95
C TYR A 178 3.36 -0.79 -1.02
N PHE A 179 4.43 -0.72 -1.81
CA PHE A 179 5.19 0.51 -2.01
C PHE A 179 4.36 1.54 -2.79
N ALA A 180 3.74 1.15 -3.89
CA ALA A 180 2.90 2.04 -4.69
C ALA A 180 1.70 2.56 -3.90
N ASP A 181 1.00 1.69 -3.15
CA ASP A 181 -0.11 2.09 -2.28
C ASP A 181 0.35 3.08 -1.20
N TRP A 182 1.54 2.88 -0.64
CA TRP A 182 2.12 3.80 0.33
C TRP A 182 2.46 5.16 -0.30
N VAL A 183 3.14 5.20 -1.43
CA VAL A 183 3.47 6.44 -2.15
C VAL A 183 2.21 7.22 -2.51
N MET A 184 1.19 6.53 -3.04
CA MET A 184 -0.10 7.16 -3.39
C MET A 184 -0.87 7.67 -2.15
N SER A 185 -0.69 7.07 -0.99
CA SER A 185 -1.35 7.50 0.25
C SER A 185 -0.60 8.63 0.97
N SER A 186 0.71 8.73 0.79
CA SER A 186 1.58 9.73 1.40
C SER A 186 1.88 10.93 0.49
N GLY A 187 1.58 10.80 -0.82
CA GLY A 187 1.77 11.87 -1.80
C GLY A 187 0.80 13.04 -1.62
N PRO A 188 1.14 14.22 -2.20
CA PRO A 188 0.28 15.40 -2.14
C PRO A 188 -1.10 15.13 -2.75
N ALA A 189 -2.17 15.47 -2.02
CA ALA A 189 -3.55 15.17 -2.40
C ALA A 189 -3.97 15.75 -3.76
N PHE A 190 -3.39 16.88 -4.15
CA PHE A 190 -3.72 17.52 -5.42
C PHE A 190 -3.28 16.73 -6.66
N PHE A 191 -2.21 15.92 -6.55
CA PHE A 191 -1.76 15.06 -7.65
C PHE A 191 -2.56 13.76 -7.76
N THR A 192 -3.11 13.28 -6.66
CA THR A 192 -3.81 11.99 -6.64
C THR A 192 -5.31 12.11 -6.79
N ARG A 193 -5.89 13.31 -6.59
CA ARG A 193 -7.33 13.50 -6.43
C ARG A 193 -7.98 14.51 -7.37
N ASN A 194 -7.27 15.55 -7.79
CA ASN A 194 -7.86 16.71 -8.46
C ASN A 194 -7.37 16.96 -9.89
N THR A 195 -6.50 16.12 -10.43
CA THR A 195 -6.06 16.27 -11.82
C THR A 195 -6.85 15.37 -12.76
N THR A 196 -7.19 15.92 -13.93
CA THR A 196 -7.73 15.17 -15.07
C THR A 196 -6.62 14.76 -16.05
N GLU A 197 -5.38 15.17 -15.79
CA GLU A 197 -4.21 14.89 -16.61
C GLU A 197 -3.49 13.63 -16.13
N ASP A 198 -2.83 12.95 -17.04
CA ASP A 198 -1.97 11.83 -16.71
C ASP A 198 -0.71 12.33 -16.01
N VAL A 199 -0.33 11.68 -14.90
CA VAL A 199 0.82 12.04 -14.08
C VAL A 199 1.85 10.92 -14.13
N ILE A 200 3.09 11.29 -14.43
CA ILE A 200 4.26 10.41 -14.28
C ILE A 200 4.82 10.60 -12.89
N ILE A 201 4.85 9.53 -12.12
CA ILE A 201 5.40 9.49 -10.76
C ILE A 201 6.74 8.76 -10.80
N LYS A 202 7.84 9.49 -10.63
CA LYS A 202 9.16 8.90 -10.44
C LYS A 202 9.36 8.60 -8.96
N THR A 203 9.74 7.37 -8.65
CA THR A 203 9.83 6.88 -7.27
C THR A 203 11.23 6.40 -6.92
N THR A 204 11.49 6.28 -5.62
CA THR A 204 12.75 5.77 -5.06
C THR A 204 12.90 4.24 -5.18
N LEU A 205 11.88 3.52 -5.65
CA LEU A 205 11.89 2.06 -5.71
C LEU A 205 13.05 1.52 -6.55
N ASP A 206 13.86 0.64 -5.98
CA ASP A 206 14.82 -0.17 -6.74
C ASP A 206 14.23 -1.55 -7.00
N GLN A 207 13.93 -1.83 -8.28
CA GLN A 207 13.26 -3.06 -8.70
C GLN A 207 14.08 -4.32 -8.33
N ARG A 208 15.41 -4.24 -8.31
CA ARG A 208 16.28 -5.37 -7.96
C ARG A 208 16.18 -5.67 -6.46
N ILE A 209 16.21 -4.63 -5.64
CA ILE A 209 16.09 -4.74 -4.18
C ILE A 209 14.68 -5.24 -3.82
N GLN A 210 13.64 -4.69 -4.47
CA GLN A 210 12.26 -5.13 -4.28
C GLN A 210 12.09 -6.62 -4.59
N THR A 211 12.58 -7.06 -5.76
CA THR A 211 12.52 -8.46 -6.17
C THR A 211 13.26 -9.38 -5.20
N ALA A 212 14.44 -8.95 -4.72
CA ALA A 212 15.21 -9.71 -3.74
C ALA A 212 14.49 -9.82 -2.38
N ALA A 213 13.88 -8.73 -1.91
CA ALA A 213 13.12 -8.71 -0.66
C ALA A 213 11.88 -9.64 -0.73
N GLU A 214 11.14 -9.59 -1.84
CA GLU A 214 9.99 -10.49 -2.08
C GLU A 214 10.42 -11.96 -2.13
N ALA A 215 11.50 -12.25 -2.85
CA ALA A 215 12.05 -13.62 -2.95
C ALA A 215 12.55 -14.13 -1.59
N ALA A 216 13.23 -13.30 -0.81
CA ALA A 216 13.71 -13.66 0.53
C ALA A 216 12.55 -13.95 1.48
N LEU A 217 11.51 -13.10 1.51
CA LEU A 217 10.33 -13.34 2.33
C LEU A 217 9.66 -14.65 1.95
N ARG A 218 9.42 -14.87 0.67
CA ARG A 218 8.79 -16.09 0.15
C ARG A 218 9.62 -17.31 0.49
N GLY A 219 10.95 -17.25 0.30
CA GLY A 219 11.87 -18.34 0.62
C GLY A 219 11.81 -18.76 2.08
N VAL A 220 11.80 -17.81 3.02
CA VAL A 220 11.67 -18.09 4.46
C VAL A 220 10.33 -18.77 4.75
N PHE A 221 9.23 -18.27 4.21
CA PHE A 221 7.91 -18.86 4.45
C PHE A 221 7.76 -20.26 3.87
N LEU A 222 8.38 -20.53 2.72
CA LEU A 222 8.35 -21.86 2.10
C LEU A 222 9.22 -22.89 2.85
N THR A 223 10.33 -22.45 3.46
CA THR A 223 11.33 -23.37 4.00
C THR A 223 11.36 -23.46 5.53
N LYS A 224 10.89 -22.43 6.24
CA LYS A 224 11.02 -22.28 7.70
C LYS A 224 9.71 -22.15 8.44
N VAL A 225 8.60 -21.95 7.73
CA VAL A 225 7.28 -21.72 8.34
C VAL A 225 6.32 -22.79 7.84
N SER A 226 5.52 -23.39 8.74
CA SER A 226 4.52 -24.41 8.36
C SER A 226 3.47 -23.81 7.41
N GLU A 227 2.97 -24.61 6.47
CA GLU A 227 1.99 -24.17 5.45
C GLU A 227 0.73 -23.54 6.06
N ASN A 228 0.25 -24.08 7.18
CA ASN A 228 -0.96 -23.61 7.88
C ASN A 228 -0.70 -22.47 8.87
N SER A 229 0.51 -21.93 8.92
CA SER A 229 0.83 -20.84 9.83
C SER A 229 0.15 -19.54 9.39
N GLY A 230 -0.57 -18.90 10.29
CA GLY A 230 -1.10 -17.54 10.14
C GLY A 230 -0.05 -16.43 10.27
N SER A 231 1.23 -16.77 10.45
CA SER A 231 2.32 -15.81 10.62
C SER A 231 2.44 -14.89 9.42
N GLN A 232 2.78 -13.64 9.68
CA GLN A 232 2.99 -12.60 8.67
C GLN A 232 4.34 -11.94 8.95
N ALA A 233 4.93 -11.35 7.92
CA ALA A 233 6.13 -10.54 8.04
C ALA A 233 6.10 -9.37 7.07
N ALA A 234 6.98 -8.39 7.29
CA ALA A 234 7.16 -7.24 6.42
C ALA A 234 8.66 -6.91 6.30
N ILE A 235 9.04 -6.33 5.17
CA ILE A 235 10.40 -5.87 4.92
C ILE A 235 10.34 -4.43 4.41
N VAL A 236 11.21 -3.56 4.94
CA VAL A 236 11.50 -2.23 4.39
C VAL A 236 12.99 -2.13 4.20
N VAL A 237 13.42 -1.68 3.03
CA VAL A 237 14.81 -1.34 2.74
C VAL A 237 14.88 0.15 2.44
N MET A 238 15.78 0.86 3.11
CA MET A 238 15.88 2.31 3.06
C MET A 238 17.36 2.73 2.92
N SER A 239 17.61 3.76 2.14
CA SER A 239 18.93 4.41 2.07
C SER A 239 19.11 5.37 3.26
N PRO A 240 20.35 5.78 3.60
CA PRO A 240 20.60 6.67 4.73
C PRO A 240 19.87 8.01 4.64
N ASP A 241 19.55 8.47 3.45
CA ASP A 241 18.79 9.70 3.15
C ASP A 241 17.29 9.58 3.35
N GLY A 242 16.78 8.42 3.72
CA GLY A 242 15.34 8.14 3.91
C GLY A 242 14.61 7.61 2.67
N ALA A 243 15.30 7.45 1.53
CA ALA A 243 14.70 6.89 0.33
C ALA A 243 14.34 5.42 0.51
N VAL A 244 13.06 5.06 0.43
CA VAL A 244 12.59 3.68 0.52
C VAL A 244 12.86 2.98 -0.80
N ARG A 245 13.76 2.01 -0.80
CA ARG A 245 14.21 1.24 -1.97
C ARG A 245 13.40 -0.02 -2.22
N ALA A 246 12.82 -0.61 -1.16
CA ALA A 246 11.90 -1.74 -1.25
C ALA A 246 10.92 -1.74 -0.08
N MET A 247 9.71 -2.24 -0.31
CA MET A 247 8.68 -2.40 0.70
C MET A 247 7.84 -3.66 0.44
N VAL A 248 7.85 -4.58 1.38
CA VAL A 248 7.01 -5.79 1.38
C VAL A 248 6.15 -5.75 2.64
N GLY A 249 4.86 -5.55 2.51
CA GLY A 249 3.94 -5.35 3.63
C GLY A 249 3.25 -6.61 4.14
N GLY A 250 3.55 -7.78 3.56
CA GLY A 250 2.95 -9.06 3.95
C GLY A 250 3.25 -10.18 2.96
N ARG A 251 2.70 -11.37 3.23
CA ARG A 251 2.83 -12.56 2.35
C ARG A 251 2.05 -12.42 1.04
N ASP A 252 0.92 -11.68 1.07
CA ASP A 252 0.03 -11.52 -0.07
C ASP A 252 0.46 -10.30 -0.91
N GLU A 253 1.25 -10.54 -1.95
CA GLU A 253 1.80 -9.52 -2.84
C GLU A 253 0.82 -9.14 -3.97
N THR A 254 -0.30 -9.84 -4.09
CA THR A 254 -1.12 -9.84 -5.30
C THR A 254 -2.29 -8.85 -5.30
N VAL A 255 -2.62 -8.22 -4.18
CA VAL A 255 -3.82 -7.40 -4.03
C VAL A 255 -3.43 -5.98 -3.59
N SER A 256 -3.82 -4.98 -4.39
CA SER A 256 -3.74 -3.56 -4.01
C SER A 256 -4.72 -3.23 -2.89
N GLY A 257 -4.35 -2.31 -1.99
CA GLY A 257 -5.19 -1.87 -0.88
C GLY A 257 -5.28 -2.84 0.31
N VAL A 258 -4.41 -3.84 0.38
CA VAL A 258 -4.29 -4.76 1.54
C VAL A 258 -3.60 -4.04 2.70
N PHE A 259 -3.84 -4.53 3.91
CA PHE A 259 -3.19 -4.04 5.12
C PHE A 259 -1.65 -4.12 4.99
N ASN A 260 -1.01 -2.95 4.91
CA ASN A 260 0.44 -2.82 4.78
C ASN A 260 1.12 -2.86 6.15
N ARG A 261 1.70 -3.98 6.51
CA ARG A 261 2.34 -4.14 7.83
C ARG A 261 3.59 -3.30 8.01
N ALA A 262 4.21 -2.86 6.92
CA ALA A 262 5.36 -1.98 6.99
C ALA A 262 5.00 -0.58 7.55
N THR A 263 3.80 -0.09 7.24
CA THR A 263 3.35 1.27 7.55
C THR A 263 2.17 1.34 8.52
N GLN A 264 1.42 0.25 8.70
CA GLN A 264 0.17 0.25 9.45
C GLN A 264 0.19 -0.64 10.69
N ALA A 265 1.02 -1.70 10.71
CA ALA A 265 1.12 -2.56 11.87
C ALA A 265 2.02 -1.94 12.92
N ARG A 266 1.48 -1.75 14.11
CA ARG A 266 2.25 -1.38 15.29
C ARG A 266 2.67 -2.65 16.04
N ARG A 267 3.95 -2.72 16.38
CA ARG A 267 4.54 -3.84 17.10
C ARG A 267 5.54 -3.35 18.12
N GLN A 268 5.64 -4.06 19.23
CA GLN A 268 6.67 -3.79 20.22
C GLN A 268 8.04 -3.85 19.57
N THR A 269 8.84 -2.80 19.78
CA THR A 269 10.15 -2.66 19.17
C THR A 269 11.20 -3.54 19.83
N GLY A 270 10.96 -3.94 21.08
CA GLY A 270 11.90 -4.73 21.85
C GLY A 270 13.27 -4.08 21.93
N SER A 271 14.32 -4.88 21.94
CA SER A 271 15.70 -4.40 22.02
C SER A 271 16.16 -3.51 20.86
N ALA A 272 15.40 -3.43 19.76
CA ALA A 272 15.68 -2.47 18.70
C ALA A 272 15.47 -1.01 19.15
N PHE A 273 14.83 -0.78 20.30
CA PHE A 273 14.69 0.55 20.88
C PHE A 273 15.93 1.00 21.66
N LYS A 274 16.79 0.10 22.12
CA LYS A 274 17.94 0.43 22.97
C LYS A 274 18.91 1.48 22.38
N PRO A 275 19.20 1.50 21.08
CA PRO A 275 20.06 2.55 20.51
C PRO A 275 19.64 3.97 20.88
N PHE A 276 18.32 4.24 21.02
CA PHE A 276 17.84 5.58 21.40
C PHE A 276 18.12 5.90 22.88
N VAL A 277 18.16 4.90 23.76
CA VAL A 277 18.58 5.06 25.15
C VAL A 277 20.05 5.46 25.21
N TYR A 278 20.90 4.75 24.45
CA TYR A 278 22.36 5.04 24.43
C TYR A 278 22.66 6.34 23.68
N ALA A 279 21.93 6.66 22.61
CA ALA A 279 22.06 7.96 21.92
C ALA A 279 21.73 9.11 22.89
N THR A 280 20.72 8.96 23.74
CA THR A 280 20.41 9.95 24.78
C THR A 280 21.55 10.11 25.78
N ALA A 281 22.17 9.01 26.18
CA ALA A 281 23.31 9.07 27.09
C ALA A 281 24.48 9.84 26.44
N LEU A 282 24.84 9.54 25.20
CA LEU A 282 25.90 10.24 24.46
C LEU A 282 25.58 11.72 24.30
N GLU A 283 24.35 12.09 23.96
CA GLU A 283 23.90 13.49 23.85
C GLU A 283 24.05 14.25 25.18
N LEU A 284 23.85 13.58 26.30
CA LEU A 284 24.01 14.16 27.64
C LEU A 284 25.45 14.07 28.17
N GLY A 285 26.43 13.76 27.33
CA GLY A 285 27.86 13.84 27.64
C GLY A 285 28.46 12.53 28.20
N TYR A 286 27.74 11.41 28.18
CA TYR A 286 28.34 10.13 28.47
C TYR A 286 29.28 9.69 27.34
N SER A 287 30.34 8.99 27.70
CA SER A 287 31.25 8.34 26.76
C SER A 287 30.84 6.88 26.52
N GLN A 288 31.14 6.39 25.33
CA GLN A 288 30.98 4.95 25.01
C GLN A 288 31.77 4.02 25.95
N ASN A 289 32.82 4.55 26.60
CA ASN A 289 33.67 3.83 27.56
C ASN A 289 33.21 3.99 29.03
N ASP A 290 32.23 4.84 29.29
CA ASP A 290 31.64 4.93 30.62
C ASP A 290 31.02 3.60 31.01
N THR A 291 31.05 3.31 32.29
CA THR A 291 30.60 2.03 32.81
C THR A 291 29.26 2.11 33.50
N VAL A 292 28.50 1.06 33.38
CA VAL A 292 27.20 0.85 34.04
C VAL A 292 27.15 -0.54 34.66
N GLU A 293 26.51 -0.66 35.79
CA GLU A 293 26.41 -1.92 36.50
C GLU A 293 25.32 -2.83 35.92
N ASP A 294 25.68 -4.03 35.53
CA ASP A 294 24.78 -5.14 35.20
C ASP A 294 24.60 -6.06 36.39
N ALA A 295 23.76 -5.68 37.34
CA ALA A 295 23.42 -6.41 38.57
C ALA A 295 21.90 -6.35 38.81
N PRO A 296 21.33 -7.18 39.70
CA PRO A 296 19.91 -7.16 39.99
C PRO A 296 19.39 -5.77 40.27
N LEU A 297 18.24 -5.43 39.66
CA LEU A 297 17.59 -4.13 39.74
C LEU A 297 16.11 -4.32 40.09
N THR A 298 15.62 -3.57 41.06
CA THR A 298 14.20 -3.50 41.41
C THR A 298 13.80 -2.03 41.43
N LEU A 299 12.74 -1.67 40.74
CA LEU A 299 12.18 -0.33 40.68
C LEU A 299 10.76 -0.33 41.21
N ASP A 300 10.41 0.65 42.02
CA ASP A 300 9.03 0.88 42.44
C ASP A 300 8.34 1.76 41.39
N ILE A 301 7.24 1.26 40.83
CA ILE A 301 6.46 1.98 39.84
C ILE A 301 5.18 2.49 40.52
N PRO A 302 5.01 3.80 40.64
CA PRO A 302 3.82 4.39 41.24
C PRO A 302 2.54 3.83 40.60
N GLY A 303 1.64 3.31 41.44
CA GLY A 303 0.37 2.72 40.99
C GLY A 303 0.45 1.33 40.34
N SER A 304 1.66 0.74 40.19
CA SER A 304 1.84 -0.57 39.53
C SER A 304 2.67 -1.56 40.38
N GLY A 305 3.25 -1.12 41.50
CA GLY A 305 4.08 -1.95 42.39
C GLY A 305 5.53 -2.10 41.91
N THR A 306 6.23 -3.07 42.42
CA THR A 306 7.65 -3.32 42.14
C THR A 306 7.85 -4.03 40.80
N TRP A 307 8.87 -3.61 40.05
CA TRP A 307 9.28 -4.23 38.79
C TRP A 307 10.76 -4.61 38.82
N THR A 308 11.04 -5.89 38.58
CA THR A 308 12.38 -6.44 38.57
C THR A 308 12.73 -7.04 37.20
N PRO A 309 13.31 -6.22 36.29
CA PRO A 309 13.72 -6.68 34.95
C PRO A 309 14.84 -7.73 35.05
N LYS A 310 14.94 -8.57 34.04
CA LYS A 310 16.00 -9.59 33.94
C LYS A 310 16.67 -9.52 32.56
N ASN A 311 17.96 -9.84 32.52
CA ASN A 311 18.63 -10.12 31.25
C ASN A 311 18.05 -11.36 30.60
N TYR A 312 18.11 -11.47 29.28
CA TYR A 312 17.63 -12.62 28.53
C TYR A 312 18.32 -13.92 28.99
N THR A 313 19.63 -13.83 29.22
CA THR A 313 20.47 -14.95 29.70
C THR A 313 20.24 -15.30 31.18
N LYS A 314 19.49 -14.50 31.95
CA LYS A 314 19.31 -14.58 33.40
C LYS A 314 20.64 -14.51 34.19
N ARG A 315 21.70 -13.99 33.57
CA ARG A 315 23.03 -13.79 34.18
C ARG A 315 23.35 -12.32 34.20
N PHE A 316 24.24 -11.91 35.13
CA PHE A 316 24.74 -10.54 35.25
C PHE A 316 26.25 -10.56 35.03
N ARG A 317 26.77 -9.45 34.47
CA ARG A 317 28.19 -9.31 34.11
C ARG A 317 28.98 -8.36 35.02
N GLY A 318 28.33 -7.73 36.01
CA GLY A 318 28.94 -6.68 36.81
C GLY A 318 29.12 -5.36 36.04
N MET A 319 30.22 -4.66 36.28
CA MET A 319 30.52 -3.42 35.57
C MET A 319 30.85 -3.71 34.10
N VAL A 320 30.13 -3.05 33.20
CA VAL A 320 30.31 -3.17 31.74
C VAL A 320 30.36 -1.77 31.13
N THR A 321 31.06 -1.60 30.01
CA THR A 321 31.03 -0.35 29.24
C THR A 321 29.68 -0.16 28.56
N LEU A 322 29.33 1.08 28.19
CA LEU A 322 28.13 1.36 27.39
C LEU A 322 28.18 0.58 26.05
N THR A 323 29.37 0.51 25.45
CA THR A 323 29.60 -0.29 24.22
C THR A 323 29.26 -1.76 24.41
N ASP A 324 29.79 -2.39 25.45
CA ASP A 324 29.56 -3.82 25.73
C ASP A 324 28.11 -4.09 26.13
N ALA A 325 27.48 -3.14 26.83
CA ALA A 325 26.10 -3.22 27.25
C ALA A 325 25.13 -3.18 26.05
N LEU A 326 25.38 -2.29 25.09
CA LEU A 326 24.60 -2.21 23.85
C LEU A 326 24.87 -3.40 22.94
N ALA A 327 26.13 -3.75 22.71
CA ALA A 327 26.52 -4.90 21.87
C ALA A 327 25.97 -6.22 22.40
N GLY A 328 26.01 -6.39 23.74
CA GLY A 328 25.41 -7.54 24.41
C GLY A 328 23.89 -7.48 24.56
N SER A 329 23.29 -6.38 24.15
CA SER A 329 21.84 -6.12 24.31
C SER A 329 21.35 -6.35 25.75
N LEU A 330 22.14 -5.94 26.75
CA LEU A 330 21.83 -6.16 28.16
C LEU A 330 20.61 -5.32 28.57
N ASN A 331 19.69 -5.93 29.30
CA ASN A 331 18.45 -5.26 29.70
C ASN A 331 18.68 -4.34 30.90
N ILE A 332 19.40 -4.81 31.92
CA ILE A 332 19.59 -4.05 33.16
C ILE A 332 20.38 -2.74 32.91
N PRO A 333 21.52 -2.78 32.19
CA PRO A 333 22.22 -1.56 31.80
C PRO A 333 21.33 -0.57 31.05
N ALA A 334 20.56 -1.03 30.07
CA ALA A 334 19.66 -0.15 29.30
C ALA A 334 18.62 0.53 30.21
N VAL A 335 18.04 -0.19 31.18
CA VAL A 335 17.09 0.40 32.13
C VAL A 335 17.80 1.40 33.03
N ARG A 336 18.97 1.04 33.62
CA ARG A 336 19.74 1.96 34.50
C ARG A 336 20.11 3.26 33.77
N ILE A 337 20.59 3.16 32.54
CA ILE A 337 20.92 4.35 31.72
C ILE A 337 19.66 5.19 31.46
N SER A 338 18.55 4.56 31.05
CA SER A 338 17.30 5.27 30.78
C SER A 338 16.78 6.02 32.01
N GLU A 339 16.92 5.44 33.22
CA GLU A 339 16.56 6.11 34.44
C GLU A 339 17.53 7.27 34.77
N ALA A 340 18.83 7.07 34.57
CA ALA A 340 19.85 8.08 34.85
C ALA A 340 19.74 9.28 33.93
N VAL A 341 19.50 9.09 32.63
CA VAL A 341 19.36 10.16 31.63
C VAL A 341 17.95 10.76 31.59
N GLY A 342 17.00 10.09 32.22
CA GLY A 342 15.60 10.51 32.25
C GLY A 342 14.79 10.02 31.04
N ARG A 343 13.71 9.31 31.29
CA ARG A 343 12.82 8.70 30.28
C ARG A 343 12.25 9.72 29.28
N ASN A 344 12.01 10.96 29.71
CA ASN A 344 11.51 12.00 28.82
C ASN A 344 12.55 12.40 27.77
N ASN A 345 13.83 12.44 28.12
CA ASN A 345 14.92 12.70 27.20
C ASN A 345 15.04 11.56 26.18
N VAL A 346 14.94 10.30 26.63
CA VAL A 346 14.92 9.13 25.73
C VAL A 346 13.74 9.20 24.76
N ARG A 347 12.56 9.59 25.23
CA ARG A 347 11.38 9.78 24.38
C ARG A 347 11.57 10.90 23.36
N GLN A 348 12.24 12.00 23.77
CA GLN A 348 12.51 13.12 22.90
C GLN A 348 13.51 12.72 21.79
N ILE A 349 14.63 12.13 22.13
CA ILE A 349 15.61 11.63 21.16
C ILE A 349 14.98 10.63 20.17
N ALA A 350 14.16 9.70 20.65
CA ALA A 350 13.46 8.78 19.76
C ALA A 350 12.51 9.51 18.77
N ARG A 351 11.85 10.59 19.22
CA ARG A 351 11.02 11.44 18.35
C ARG A 351 11.86 12.24 17.36
N ASP A 352 13.00 12.76 17.81
CA ASP A 352 13.92 13.51 16.95
C ASP A 352 14.48 12.61 15.83
N PHE A 353 14.60 11.31 16.08
CA PHE A 353 14.89 10.32 15.05
C PHE A 353 13.68 9.87 14.20
N GLY A 354 12.48 10.46 14.42
CA GLY A 354 11.30 10.24 13.57
C GLY A 354 10.31 9.20 14.08
N ILE A 355 10.43 8.72 15.33
CA ILE A 355 9.42 7.82 15.93
C ILE A 355 8.25 8.66 16.45
N THR A 356 7.15 8.70 15.68
CA THR A 356 5.94 9.48 16.00
C THR A 356 4.92 8.71 16.82
N SER A 357 5.06 7.38 16.88
CA SER A 357 4.22 6.50 17.70
C SER A 357 4.30 6.84 19.20
N ASN A 358 3.22 6.56 19.93
CA ASN A 358 3.18 6.82 21.37
C ASN A 358 4.19 5.94 22.12
N LEU A 359 5.10 6.60 22.84
CA LEU A 359 6.12 5.95 23.65
C LEU A 359 5.67 5.85 25.12
N ALA A 360 5.93 4.69 25.73
CA ALA A 360 5.62 4.44 27.13
C ALA A 360 6.31 5.44 28.07
N GLN A 361 5.71 5.68 29.23
CA GLN A 361 6.25 6.58 30.24
C GLN A 361 7.00 5.82 31.38
N GLY A 362 6.76 4.52 31.49
CA GLY A 362 7.37 3.67 32.52
C GLY A 362 8.78 3.20 32.16
N PRO A 363 9.51 2.59 33.10
CA PRO A 363 10.90 2.16 32.94
C PRO A 363 11.08 1.07 31.88
N ALA A 364 10.04 0.32 31.56
CA ALA A 364 10.05 -0.66 30.48
C ALA A 364 10.21 -0.04 29.07
N LEU A 365 10.13 1.32 28.95
CA LEU A 365 10.46 2.07 27.73
C LEU A 365 11.83 1.64 27.19
N ALA A 366 12.85 1.52 28.06
CA ALA A 366 14.21 1.13 27.67
C ALA A 366 14.31 -0.24 27.00
N LEU A 367 13.31 -1.09 27.21
CA LEU A 367 13.23 -2.45 26.64
C LEU A 367 12.32 -2.52 25.41
N GLY A 368 11.84 -1.36 24.92
CA GLY A 368 11.02 -1.27 23.73
C GLY A 368 9.63 -1.88 23.88
N VAL A 369 9.00 -1.68 25.03
CA VAL A 369 7.61 -2.10 25.27
C VAL A 369 6.62 -1.29 24.42
N SER A 370 7.04 -0.12 23.93
CA SER A 370 6.24 0.72 23.05
C SER A 370 6.10 0.11 21.67
N GLU A 371 4.91 0.29 21.08
CA GLU A 371 4.66 -0.15 19.72
C GLU A 371 4.99 0.97 18.72
N SER A 372 5.66 0.60 17.62
CA SER A 372 5.96 1.48 16.50
C SER A 372 5.72 0.74 15.18
N THR A 373 5.65 1.48 14.08
CA THR A 373 5.61 0.88 12.75
C THR A 373 7.01 0.52 12.27
N LEU A 374 7.11 -0.43 11.34
CA LEU A 374 8.40 -0.84 10.79
C LEU A 374 9.08 0.33 10.07
N ILE A 375 8.32 1.14 9.31
CA ILE A 375 8.89 2.27 8.56
C ILE A 375 9.47 3.35 9.49
N GLU A 376 8.81 3.62 10.64
CA GLU A 376 9.34 4.55 11.66
C GLU A 376 10.68 4.03 12.22
N MET A 377 10.75 2.76 12.57
CA MET A 377 11.98 2.17 13.10
C MET A 377 13.11 2.17 12.09
N VAL A 378 12.81 1.79 10.83
CA VAL A 378 13.83 1.80 9.75
C VAL A 378 14.29 3.23 9.46
N GLY A 379 13.38 4.22 9.45
CA GLY A 379 13.72 5.64 9.31
C GLY A 379 14.64 6.14 10.43
N ALA A 380 14.34 5.79 11.67
CA ALA A 380 15.17 6.15 12.82
C ALA A 380 16.57 5.52 12.73
N TYR A 381 16.69 4.26 12.28
CA TYR A 381 17.98 3.61 12.02
C TYR A 381 18.71 4.22 10.82
N ALA A 382 18.00 4.63 9.76
CA ALA A 382 18.59 5.36 8.65
C ALA A 382 19.19 6.69 9.12
N GLY A 383 18.54 7.40 10.05
CA GLY A 383 19.06 8.60 10.70
C GLY A 383 20.36 8.33 11.49
N ILE A 384 20.47 7.21 12.20
CA ILE A 384 21.71 6.80 12.85
C ILE A 384 22.81 6.56 11.81
N LEU A 385 22.49 5.85 10.72
CA LEU A 385 23.42 5.59 9.61
C LEU A 385 23.84 6.88 8.88
N ASN A 386 22.97 7.89 8.88
CA ASN A 386 23.20 9.21 8.28
C ASN A 386 24.01 10.15 9.21
N GLY A 387 24.78 9.61 10.13
CA GLY A 387 25.64 10.38 11.04
C GLY A 387 24.88 11.07 12.19
N GLY A 388 23.68 10.60 12.55
CA GLY A 388 22.88 11.14 13.64
C GLY A 388 21.84 12.17 13.23
N SER A 389 21.73 12.52 11.95
CA SER A 389 20.70 13.43 11.44
C SER A 389 19.42 12.66 11.14
N SER A 390 18.27 13.11 11.66
CA SER A 390 16.98 12.47 11.37
C SER A 390 16.63 12.53 9.89
N VAL A 391 15.96 11.52 9.40
CA VAL A 391 15.50 11.44 8.03
C VAL A 391 14.00 11.17 7.99
N THR A 392 13.31 11.73 7.02
CA THR A 392 11.91 11.43 6.75
C THR A 392 11.82 10.37 5.66
N PRO A 393 11.20 9.22 5.90
CA PRO A 393 10.99 8.22 4.86
C PRO A 393 10.21 8.78 3.67
N TYR A 394 10.73 8.62 2.47
CA TYR A 394 10.06 9.06 1.25
C TYR A 394 10.16 8.02 0.13
N GLY A 395 9.15 8.06 -0.76
CA GLY A 395 9.07 7.16 -1.90
C GLY A 395 8.86 7.89 -3.23
N LEU A 396 8.64 9.20 -3.17
CA LEU A 396 8.39 10.07 -4.32
C LEU A 396 9.63 10.91 -4.59
N GLU A 397 10.21 10.80 -5.79
CA GLU A 397 11.32 11.65 -6.25
C GLU A 397 10.81 12.81 -7.09
N GLU A 398 9.92 12.54 -8.03
CA GLU A 398 9.48 13.55 -8.99
C GLU A 398 8.06 13.27 -9.47
N LEU A 399 7.34 14.36 -9.75
CA LEU A 399 6.03 14.35 -10.38
C LEU A 399 6.08 15.19 -11.66
N ARG A 400 5.61 14.61 -12.77
CA ARG A 400 5.46 15.32 -14.05
C ARG A 400 4.06 15.12 -14.57
N PHE A 401 3.47 16.17 -15.11
CA PHE A 401 2.30 16.03 -15.96
C PHE A 401 2.74 15.53 -17.34
N LEU A 402 2.00 14.55 -17.87
CA LEU A 402 2.12 14.25 -19.29
C LEU A 402 1.49 15.43 -20.02
N ALA A 403 2.32 16.38 -20.53
CA ALA A 403 1.82 17.40 -21.41
C ALA A 403 1.11 16.69 -22.57
N SER A 404 -0.16 17.02 -22.80
CA SER A 404 -0.84 16.63 -24.02
C SER A 404 0.02 17.10 -25.19
N GLN A 405 0.63 16.17 -25.92
CA GLN A 405 1.17 16.49 -27.23
C GLN A 405 -0.03 16.78 -28.14
N GLU A 406 -0.53 17.99 -28.04
CA GLU A 406 -1.27 18.61 -29.14
C GLU A 406 -0.23 19.08 -30.16
N ALA A 407 -0.14 18.36 -31.24
CA ALA A 407 0.33 18.85 -32.53
C ALA A 407 -0.47 18.13 -33.64
#